data_61d51bd334def82055c556a0cf819d6d
#
_entry.id   61d51bd334def82055c556a0cf819d6d
#
_cell.length_a   1.000
_cell.length_b   1.000
_cell.length_c   1.000
_cell.angle_alpha   90.00
_cell.angle_beta   90.00
_cell.angle_gamma   90.00
#
_symmetry.space_group_name_H-M   'P 1'
#
loop_
_entity.id
_entity.type
_entity.pdbx_description
1 polymer ?
#
loop_
_entity_poly.entity_id
_entity_poly.type
_entity_poly.pdbx_seq_one_letter_code
_entity_poly.pdbx_strand_id
1 'polypeptide(L)'
;MAEAREFMKSLPPLARKKIYYNVIKVENGVMDSELFKKLDGHGDFWELRTLFDGIQYRLLAFWDAGQKRMVVATHGFIKKTWKVPAKEIARAEALRKKYYETR
;
A
#
# COMPACT_ATOMS: atom_id res chain seq x y z
N MET A 1 -8.29 -4.23 0.58
CA MET A 1 -9.08 -4.44 1.82
C MET A 1 -9.90 -3.20 2.13
N ALA A 2 -10.89 -3.35 2.98
CA ALA A 2 -11.77 -2.24 3.35
C ALA A 2 -11.01 -1.04 3.91
N GLU A 3 -10.00 -1.29 4.73
CA GLU A 3 -9.18 -0.24 5.34
C GLU A 3 -8.46 0.61 4.29
N ALA A 4 -7.94 -0.03 3.24
CA ALA A 4 -7.30 0.70 2.14
C ALA A 4 -8.33 1.56 1.40
N ARG A 5 -9.52 1.02 1.13
CA ARG A 5 -10.59 1.78 0.48
C ARG A 5 -11.05 2.96 1.32
N GLU A 6 -11.14 2.78 2.64
CA GLU A 6 -11.53 3.86 3.55
C GLU A 6 -10.50 4.96 3.58
N PHE A 7 -9.20 4.59 3.59
CA PHE A 7 -8.14 5.58 3.47
C PHE A 7 -8.30 6.40 2.19
N MET A 8 -8.51 5.73 1.07
CA MET A 8 -8.67 6.40 -0.23
C MET A 8 -9.86 7.36 -0.23
N LYS A 9 -10.98 6.94 0.37
CA LYS A 9 -12.17 7.80 0.45
C LYS A 9 -11.96 9.05 1.28
N SER A 10 -11.04 9.01 2.25
CA SER A 10 -10.76 10.14 3.13
C SER A 10 -9.91 11.22 2.48
N LEU A 11 -9.34 10.96 1.31
CA LEU A 11 -8.37 11.84 0.67
C LEU A 11 -9.03 12.86 -0.26
N PRO A 12 -8.36 14.01 -0.49
CA PRO A 12 -8.81 14.94 -1.52
C PRO A 12 -8.90 14.24 -2.88
N PRO A 13 -9.87 14.59 -3.73
CA PRO A 13 -10.08 13.91 -5.01
C PRO A 13 -8.85 13.84 -5.92
N LEU A 14 -8.07 14.92 -5.98
CA LEU A 14 -6.87 14.92 -6.84
C LEU A 14 -5.78 14.01 -6.31
N ALA A 15 -5.59 13.95 -4.98
CA ALA A 15 -4.64 13.02 -4.38
C ALA A 15 -5.05 11.58 -4.65
N ARG A 16 -6.32 11.26 -4.45
CA ARG A 16 -6.88 9.93 -4.73
C ARG A 16 -6.68 9.54 -6.18
N LYS A 17 -6.94 10.46 -7.11
CA LYS A 17 -6.75 10.23 -8.54
C LYS A 17 -5.29 9.89 -8.86
N LYS A 18 -4.35 10.62 -8.25
CA LYS A 18 -2.92 10.38 -8.47
C LYS A 18 -2.50 9.00 -7.94
N ILE A 19 -3.02 8.60 -6.78
CA ILE A 19 -2.73 7.28 -6.22
C ILE A 19 -3.24 6.19 -7.16
N TYR A 20 -4.48 6.27 -7.63
CA TYR A 20 -5.03 5.30 -8.59
C TYR A 20 -4.22 5.24 -9.87
N TYR A 21 -3.77 6.38 -10.38
CA TYR A 21 -2.92 6.42 -11.55
C TYR A 21 -1.64 5.62 -11.33
N ASN A 22 -0.99 5.80 -10.17
CA ASN A 22 0.22 5.07 -9.83
C ASN A 22 -0.04 3.58 -9.63
N VAL A 23 -1.16 3.21 -9.02
CA VAL A 23 -1.57 1.81 -8.86
C VAL A 23 -1.73 1.14 -10.21
N ILE A 24 -2.37 1.81 -11.16
CA ILE A 24 -2.55 1.28 -12.53
C ILE A 24 -1.21 1.05 -13.20
N LYS A 25 -0.25 1.95 -13.03
CA LYS A 25 1.11 1.75 -13.57
C LYS A 25 1.75 0.46 -13.02
N VAL A 26 1.65 0.25 -11.71
CA VAL A 26 2.20 -0.95 -11.07
C VAL A 26 1.49 -2.20 -11.59
N GLU A 27 0.17 -2.16 -11.72
CA GLU A 27 -0.62 -3.27 -12.27
C GLU A 27 -0.21 -3.61 -13.71
N ASN A 28 0.22 -2.61 -14.47
CA ASN A 28 0.69 -2.79 -15.84
C ASN A 28 2.19 -3.12 -15.93
N GLY A 29 2.80 -3.46 -14.80
CA GLY A 29 4.17 -3.96 -14.78
C GLY A 29 5.25 -2.90 -14.73
N VAL A 30 4.92 -1.65 -14.44
CA VAL A 30 5.94 -0.61 -14.29
C VAL A 30 6.76 -0.89 -13.04
N MET A 31 8.04 -1.21 -13.23
CA MET A 31 8.97 -1.55 -12.15
C MET A 31 9.75 -0.32 -11.74
N ASP A 32 9.12 0.55 -10.96
CA ASP A 32 9.70 1.79 -10.49
C ASP A 32 9.66 1.81 -8.95
N SER A 33 10.83 1.80 -8.31
CA SER A 33 10.92 1.80 -6.85
C SER A 33 10.40 3.08 -6.20
N GLU A 34 10.20 4.15 -6.97
CA GLU A 34 9.55 5.35 -6.48
C GLU A 34 8.03 5.15 -6.33
N LEU A 35 7.46 4.16 -7.03
CA LEU A 35 6.04 3.84 -6.99
C LEU A 35 5.73 2.60 -6.16
N PHE A 36 6.61 1.59 -6.22
CA PHE A 36 6.35 0.28 -5.60
C PHE A 36 7.66 -0.31 -5.11
N LYS A 37 7.81 -0.40 -3.80
CA LYS A 37 9.06 -0.83 -3.19
C LYS A 37 8.81 -1.87 -2.11
N LYS A 38 9.63 -2.93 -2.12
CA LYS A 38 9.59 -3.95 -1.06
C LYS A 38 10.19 -3.38 0.23
N LEU A 39 9.53 -3.63 1.36
CA LEU A 39 10.04 -3.22 2.66
C LEU A 39 11.16 -4.15 3.12
N ASP A 40 12.29 -3.57 3.52
CA ASP A 40 13.42 -4.34 4.02
C ASP A 40 13.12 -4.91 5.40
N GLY A 41 13.42 -6.20 5.59
CA GLY A 41 13.32 -6.85 6.90
C GLY A 41 11.91 -7.11 7.41
N HIS A 42 10.88 -6.92 6.58
CA HIS A 42 9.48 -7.07 7.00
C HIS A 42 8.70 -8.05 6.11
N GLY A 43 9.32 -9.21 5.85
CA GLY A 43 8.68 -10.28 5.09
C GLY A 43 8.35 -9.85 3.67
N ASP A 44 7.13 -10.15 3.24
CA ASP A 44 6.71 -9.92 1.87
C ASP A 44 5.84 -8.67 1.72
N PHE A 45 6.01 -7.69 2.58
CA PHE A 45 5.27 -6.45 2.46
C PHE A 45 5.94 -5.49 1.48
N TRP A 46 5.09 -4.80 0.75
CA TRP A 46 5.47 -3.80 -0.24
C TRP A 46 4.79 -2.48 0.07
N GLU A 47 5.36 -1.42 -0.43
CA GLU A 47 4.90 -0.05 -0.25
C GLU A 47 4.50 0.51 -1.61
N LEU A 48 3.22 0.84 -1.78
CA LEU A 48 2.75 1.64 -2.91
C LEU A 48 2.93 3.11 -2.52
N ARG A 49 3.69 3.84 -3.32
CA ARG A 49 4.19 5.16 -2.99
C ARG A 49 3.64 6.22 -3.92
N THR A 50 3.12 7.31 -3.36
CA THR A 50 2.66 8.45 -4.15
C THR A 50 3.07 9.74 -3.46
N LEU A 51 3.78 10.59 -4.19
CA LEU A 51 4.07 11.96 -3.77
C LEU A 51 3.14 12.88 -4.53
N PHE A 52 2.32 13.64 -3.82
CA PHE A 52 1.40 14.60 -4.44
C PHE A 52 1.26 15.82 -3.56
N ASP A 53 1.49 16.99 -4.14
CA ASP A 53 1.36 18.28 -3.43
C ASP A 53 2.18 18.31 -2.13
N GLY A 54 3.40 17.77 -2.20
CA GLY A 54 4.31 17.73 -1.05
C GLY A 54 3.98 16.70 0.01
N ILE A 55 2.92 15.91 -0.19
CA ILE A 55 2.49 14.91 0.78
C ILE A 55 2.86 13.51 0.31
N GLN A 56 3.44 12.72 1.21
CA GLN A 56 3.86 11.35 0.95
C GLN A 56 2.76 10.38 1.35
N TYR A 57 2.02 9.88 0.36
CA TYR A 57 0.96 8.87 0.60
C TYR A 57 1.55 7.48 0.46
N ARG A 58 1.15 6.57 1.32
CA ARG A 58 1.59 5.18 1.30
C ARG A 58 0.43 4.22 1.46
N LEU A 59 0.46 3.14 0.69
CA LEU A 59 -0.40 1.97 0.91
C LEU A 59 0.53 0.79 1.15
N LEU A 60 0.33 0.05 2.22
CA LEU A 60 1.05 -1.19 2.44
C LEU A 60 0.31 -2.34 1.78
N ALA A 61 1.04 -3.26 1.20
CA ALA A 61 0.47 -4.32 0.40
C ALA A 61 1.28 -5.61 0.51
N PHE A 62 0.65 -6.72 0.15
CA PHE A 62 1.33 -8.02 0.06
C PHE A 62 0.79 -8.79 -1.15
N TRP A 63 1.57 -9.76 -1.62
CA TRP A 63 1.13 -10.65 -2.68
C TRP A 63 0.31 -11.78 -2.06
N ASP A 64 -0.86 -12.06 -2.65
CA ASP A 64 -1.66 -13.20 -2.19
C ASP A 64 -0.97 -14.50 -2.60
N ALA A 65 -0.65 -15.35 -1.60
CA ALA A 65 0.09 -16.58 -1.82
C ALA A 65 -0.66 -17.58 -2.68
N GLY A 66 -2.00 -17.56 -2.65
CA GLY A 66 -2.84 -18.47 -3.42
C GLY A 66 -3.25 -17.96 -4.78
N GLN A 67 -3.00 -16.68 -5.06
CA GLN A 67 -3.37 -16.04 -6.32
C GLN A 67 -2.19 -15.24 -6.84
N LYS A 68 -1.36 -15.89 -7.63
CA LYS A 68 -0.17 -15.26 -8.21
C LYS A 68 -0.56 -13.97 -8.93
N ARG A 69 0.25 -12.92 -8.73
CA ARG A 69 0.08 -11.60 -9.34
C ARG A 69 -1.04 -10.76 -8.74
N MET A 70 -1.70 -11.22 -7.68
CA MET A 70 -2.67 -10.40 -6.97
C MET A 70 -2.00 -9.70 -5.80
N VAL A 71 -1.97 -8.38 -5.85
CA VAL A 71 -1.47 -7.54 -4.75
C VAL A 71 -2.66 -7.05 -3.94
N VAL A 72 -2.61 -7.28 -2.64
CA VAL A 72 -3.68 -6.88 -1.72
C VAL A 72 -3.18 -5.72 -0.86
N ALA A 73 -3.79 -4.55 -1.01
CA ALA A 73 -3.49 -3.41 -0.18
C ALA A 73 -4.21 -3.55 1.18
N THR A 74 -3.45 -3.47 2.26
CA THR A 74 -4.01 -3.58 3.61
C THR A 74 -4.65 -2.27 4.05
N HIS A 75 -3.88 -1.22 4.12
CA HIS A 75 -4.33 0.09 4.55
C HIS A 75 -3.38 1.17 4.05
N GLY A 76 -3.76 2.43 4.24
CA GLY A 76 -2.93 3.55 3.85
C GLY A 76 -2.64 4.49 5.01
N PHE A 77 -1.63 5.31 4.83
CA PHE A 77 -1.26 6.34 5.80
C PHE A 77 -0.44 7.44 5.12
N ILE A 78 -0.33 8.58 5.77
CA ILE A 78 0.55 9.66 5.33
C ILE A 78 1.88 9.52 6.03
N LYS A 79 2.96 9.39 5.26
CA LYS A 79 4.30 9.19 5.79
C LYS A 79 4.94 10.53 6.13
N LYS A 80 5.34 10.69 7.39
CA LYS A 80 5.96 11.93 7.89
C LYS A 80 7.39 11.72 8.39
N THR A 81 7.90 10.48 8.31
CA THR A 81 9.21 10.12 8.82
C THR A 81 10.00 9.34 7.76
N TRP A 82 11.30 9.15 8.00
CA TRP A 82 12.18 8.40 7.11
C TRP A 82 11.74 6.95 6.90
N LYS A 83 11.35 6.31 8.00
CA LYS A 83 10.96 4.90 7.98
C LYS A 83 9.45 4.76 8.08
N VAL A 84 8.93 3.67 7.54
CA VAL A 84 7.55 3.28 7.80
C VAL A 84 7.44 2.99 9.30
N PRO A 85 6.52 3.66 10.01
CA PRO A 85 6.38 3.43 11.46
C PRO A 85 6.07 1.98 11.78
N ALA A 86 6.67 1.45 12.84
CA ALA A 86 6.45 0.07 13.25
C ALA A 86 4.98 -0.27 13.48
N LYS A 87 4.20 0.69 13.96
CA LYS A 87 2.76 0.49 14.18
C LYS A 87 2.01 0.22 12.88
N GLU A 88 2.45 0.81 11.77
CA GLU A 88 1.81 0.59 10.47
C GLU A 88 2.15 -0.81 9.95
N ILE A 89 3.38 -1.25 10.15
CA ILE A 89 3.79 -2.59 9.76
C ILE A 89 3.02 -3.64 10.58
N ALA A 90 2.91 -3.43 11.89
CA ALA A 90 2.15 -4.31 12.76
C ALA A 90 0.67 -4.38 12.34
N ARG A 91 0.10 -3.24 11.96
CA ARG A 91 -1.28 -3.19 11.46
C ARG A 91 -1.42 -3.98 10.16
N ALA A 92 -0.46 -3.83 9.23
CA ALA A 92 -0.48 -4.58 7.99
C ALA A 92 -0.39 -6.09 8.23
N GLU A 93 0.45 -6.52 9.18
CA GLU A 93 0.56 -7.93 9.54
C GLU A 93 -0.75 -8.49 10.09
N ALA A 94 -1.42 -7.73 10.96
CA ALA A 94 -2.71 -8.12 11.52
C ALA A 94 -3.79 -8.20 10.43
N LEU A 95 -3.81 -7.25 9.52
CA LEU A 95 -4.77 -7.23 8.42
C LEU A 95 -4.52 -8.37 7.43
N ARG A 96 -3.26 -8.70 7.14
CA ARG A 96 -2.93 -9.85 6.30
C ARG A 96 -3.40 -11.15 6.93
N LYS A 97 -3.17 -11.30 8.23
CA LYS A 97 -3.64 -12.48 8.97
C LYS A 97 -5.16 -12.62 8.86
N LYS A 98 -5.87 -11.52 9.10
CA LYS A 98 -7.33 -11.48 8.99
C LYS A 98 -7.79 -11.84 7.57
N TYR A 99 -7.11 -11.33 6.56
CA TYR A 99 -7.42 -11.62 5.17
C TYR A 99 -7.40 -13.12 4.89
N TYR A 100 -6.34 -13.81 5.33
CA TYR A 100 -6.24 -15.25 5.11
C TYR A 100 -7.21 -16.06 5.95
N GLU A 101 -7.58 -15.58 7.13
CA GLU A 101 -8.54 -16.26 8.00
C GLU A 101 -9.98 -16.19 7.47
N THR A 102 -10.32 -15.12 6.77
CA THR A 102 -11.70 -14.87 6.31
C THR A 102 -11.92 -15.14 4.83
N ARG A 103 -10.93 -15.64 4.17
CA ARG A 103 -10.91 -15.87 2.74
C ARG A 103 -11.63 -17.14 2.30
#